data_98aed79ce04f20c76501bd72bb166509
#
_entry.id   98aed79ce04f20c76501bd72bb166509
#
_cell.length_a   1.000
_cell.length_b   1.000
_cell.length_c   1.000
_cell.angle_alpha   90.00
_cell.angle_beta   90.00
_cell.angle_gamma   90.00
#
_symmetry.space_group_name_H-M   'P 1'
#
loop_
_entity.id
_entity.type
_entity.pdbx_description
1 polymer ?
#
loop_
_entity_poly.entity_id
_entity_poly.type
_entity_poly.pdbx_seq_one_letter_code
_entity_poly.pdbx_strand_id
1 'polypeptide(L)'
;MQNNIDELINNHYAFFKTKRTLDYKYRILYLKKLYKEIKNNIDLINEGLYKDLGKSPSEAYMCETGLVLSEITYMLKHIKKFSKPRRVRTPLAQYISKSFELATPYGVVLVMSPWNYPFLLSLDPIVESVAAGNVVLLKTSEYSPNTNKVVKRIIENVFPKEYVSCVFGGYEENALLLQKKFDYIFFTGSKKVGNIVYQSASKSNTPVTLELGGKSPCVIDAKCNLKLAAKRIVFGKLLNLGQTCVAPDYFFVHKSIKNKFIDLIIKEIKRQFGDNPIENASYGKIINLNHFRRINNLIDKSKVIYGGNIDESRLKIGPTLMDHVSFDDKVMKEEIFGPIFPIIEYESLDEVIGKINEGDTPLACYIYSSNKRNINKLVTEAEFGGGCINDCIIHLASSYLRFGGFKESGIGSYHGFNGFQTFSHYKSIVDKKTIIDLPMRYQPYKKLNDKLVRLFLK
;
A
#
# COMPACT_ATOMS: atom_id res chain seq x y z
N MET A 1 28.12 14.03 1.66
CA MET A 1 26.76 13.44 1.53
C MET A 1 25.85 14.33 0.69
N GLN A 2 25.61 15.60 1.05
CA GLN A 2 24.72 16.52 0.33
C GLN A 2 25.07 16.68 -1.15
N ASN A 3 26.34 16.96 -1.50
CA ASN A 3 26.81 17.09 -2.89
C ASN A 3 26.53 15.84 -3.75
N ASN A 4 26.59 14.64 -3.18
CA ASN A 4 26.32 13.39 -3.89
C ASN A 4 24.81 13.21 -4.19
N ILE A 5 23.91 13.64 -3.30
CA ILE A 5 22.46 13.58 -3.52
C ILE A 5 22.05 14.61 -4.59
N ASP A 6 22.60 15.82 -4.55
CA ASP A 6 22.30 16.87 -5.54
C ASP A 6 22.74 16.47 -6.95
N GLU A 7 23.95 15.93 -7.08
CA GLU A 7 24.45 15.41 -8.34
C GLU A 7 23.56 14.28 -8.88
N LEU A 8 23.14 13.36 -8.01
CA LEU A 8 22.29 12.24 -8.39
C LEU A 8 20.93 12.74 -8.91
N ILE A 9 20.29 13.66 -8.20
CA ILE A 9 18.99 14.25 -8.62
C ILE A 9 19.15 15.01 -9.95
N ASN A 10 20.23 15.78 -10.12
CA ASN A 10 20.50 16.49 -11.37
C ASN A 10 20.67 15.52 -12.54
N ASN A 11 21.37 14.39 -12.35
CA ASN A 11 21.52 13.36 -13.35
C ASN A 11 20.17 12.70 -13.71
N HIS A 12 19.28 12.50 -12.75
CA HIS A 12 17.91 12.02 -12.99
C HIS A 12 17.12 13.00 -13.87
N TYR A 13 17.17 14.30 -13.56
CA TYR A 13 16.52 15.32 -14.39
C TYR A 13 17.12 15.41 -15.79
N ALA A 14 18.44 15.33 -15.90
CA ALA A 14 19.12 15.31 -17.19
C ALA A 14 18.69 14.10 -18.03
N PHE A 15 18.63 12.91 -17.41
CA PHE A 15 18.17 11.72 -18.09
C PHE A 15 16.69 11.80 -18.52
N PHE A 16 15.80 12.29 -17.66
CA PHE A 16 14.38 12.47 -18.01
C PHE A 16 14.22 13.41 -19.22
N LYS A 17 15.02 14.49 -19.30
CA LYS A 17 15.02 15.42 -20.45
C LYS A 17 15.41 14.76 -21.77
N THR A 18 16.08 13.62 -21.77
CA THR A 18 16.39 12.86 -23.01
C THR A 18 15.15 12.26 -23.65
N LYS A 19 14.00 12.21 -22.96
CA LYS A 19 12.72 11.64 -23.38
C LYS A 19 12.74 10.14 -23.74
N ARG A 20 13.82 9.41 -23.43
CA ARG A 20 13.95 7.96 -23.69
C ARG A 20 12.84 7.15 -23.00
N THR A 21 12.43 7.58 -21.79
CA THR A 21 11.39 6.90 -21.01
C THR A 21 9.99 7.08 -21.59
N LEU A 22 9.76 7.99 -22.56
CA LEU A 22 8.47 8.13 -23.22
C LEU A 22 8.16 6.94 -24.14
N ASP A 23 9.16 6.29 -24.70
CA ASP A 23 8.95 5.06 -25.47
C ASP A 23 8.60 3.88 -24.53
N TYR A 24 7.38 3.35 -24.67
CA TYR A 24 6.94 2.20 -23.89
C TYR A 24 7.79 0.94 -24.14
N LYS A 25 8.48 0.82 -25.29
CA LYS A 25 9.37 -0.31 -25.59
C LYS A 25 10.61 -0.26 -24.71
N TYR A 26 11.15 0.95 -24.48
CA TYR A 26 12.26 1.18 -23.56
C TYR A 26 11.90 0.73 -22.14
N ARG A 27 10.71 1.12 -21.65
CA ARG A 27 10.21 0.73 -20.35
C ARG A 27 9.99 -0.80 -20.24
N ILE A 28 9.41 -1.43 -21.26
CA ILE A 28 9.24 -2.89 -21.34
C ILE A 28 10.59 -3.62 -21.26
N LEU A 29 11.63 -3.10 -21.93
CA LEU A 29 12.98 -3.68 -21.88
C LEU A 29 13.49 -3.77 -20.44
N TYR A 30 13.38 -2.69 -19.67
CA TYR A 30 13.87 -2.64 -18.30
C TYR A 30 13.01 -3.46 -17.33
N LEU A 31 11.70 -3.46 -17.48
CA LEU A 31 10.81 -4.31 -16.68
C LEU A 31 11.07 -5.81 -16.93
N LYS A 32 11.39 -6.22 -18.17
CA LYS A 32 11.80 -7.60 -18.47
C LYS A 32 13.16 -7.95 -17.84
N LYS A 33 14.11 -7.02 -17.86
CA LYS A 33 15.40 -7.21 -17.19
C LYS A 33 15.21 -7.35 -15.67
N LEU A 34 14.37 -6.49 -15.07
CA LEU A 34 14.04 -6.55 -13.65
C LEU A 34 13.39 -7.88 -13.27
N TYR A 35 12.42 -8.33 -14.03
CA TYR A 35 11.78 -9.63 -13.85
C TYR A 35 12.80 -10.79 -13.81
N LYS A 36 13.72 -10.80 -14.79
CA LYS A 36 14.77 -11.82 -14.88
C LYS A 36 15.74 -11.75 -13.71
N GLU A 37 16.17 -10.54 -13.35
CA GLU A 37 17.12 -10.32 -12.27
C GLU A 37 16.53 -10.75 -10.92
N ILE A 38 15.26 -10.43 -10.64
CA ILE A 38 14.57 -10.90 -9.45
C ILE A 38 14.53 -12.42 -9.41
N LYS A 39 14.15 -13.08 -10.50
CA LYS A 39 14.12 -14.54 -10.57
C LYS A 39 15.48 -15.21 -10.32
N ASN A 40 16.55 -14.59 -10.78
CA ASN A 40 17.90 -15.10 -10.60
C ASN A 40 18.45 -14.90 -9.18
N ASN A 41 17.80 -14.05 -8.35
CA ASN A 41 18.27 -13.68 -7.02
C ASN A 41 17.28 -14.08 -5.90
N ILE A 42 16.35 -15.02 -6.14
CA ILE A 42 15.33 -15.42 -5.15
C ILE A 42 15.97 -15.85 -3.82
N ASP A 43 17.04 -16.63 -3.86
CA ASP A 43 17.71 -17.12 -2.65
C ASP A 43 18.35 -15.97 -1.86
N LEU A 44 18.96 -14.99 -2.53
CA LEU A 44 19.49 -13.80 -1.87
C LEU A 44 18.41 -12.91 -1.28
N ILE A 45 17.27 -12.80 -1.95
CA ILE A 45 16.09 -12.07 -1.43
C ILE A 45 15.59 -12.77 -0.17
N ASN A 46 15.41 -14.08 -0.21
CA ASN A 46 14.98 -14.88 0.94
C ASN A 46 15.95 -14.74 2.11
N GLU A 47 17.25 -14.78 1.85
CA GLU A 47 18.28 -14.61 2.89
C GLU A 47 18.21 -13.22 3.53
N GLY A 48 18.07 -12.16 2.73
CA GLY A 48 17.91 -10.78 3.21
C GLY A 48 16.69 -10.63 4.12
N LEU A 49 15.53 -11.11 3.67
CA LEU A 49 14.27 -11.07 4.41
C LEU A 49 14.30 -11.92 5.69
N TYR A 50 14.97 -13.07 5.66
CA TYR A 50 15.18 -13.88 6.85
C TYR A 50 16.05 -13.15 7.89
N LYS A 51 17.16 -12.55 7.45
CA LYS A 51 18.06 -11.81 8.36
C LYS A 51 17.38 -10.62 9.02
N ASP A 52 16.55 -9.88 8.27
CA ASP A 52 15.88 -8.69 8.78
C ASP A 52 14.64 -9.04 9.61
N LEU A 53 13.75 -9.90 9.12
CA LEU A 53 12.42 -10.14 9.68
C LEU A 53 12.15 -11.58 10.09
N GLY A 54 13.09 -12.51 9.84
CA GLY A 54 12.89 -13.93 10.13
C GLY A 54 11.87 -14.61 9.20
N LYS A 55 11.52 -14.01 8.07
CA LYS A 55 10.56 -14.59 7.12
C LYS A 55 11.07 -15.89 6.54
N SER A 56 10.24 -16.93 6.54
CA SER A 56 10.55 -18.16 5.82
C SER A 56 10.58 -17.93 4.30
N PRO A 57 11.29 -18.77 3.52
CA PRO A 57 11.31 -18.64 2.06
C PRO A 57 9.92 -18.64 1.43
N SER A 58 8.99 -19.46 1.94
CA SER A 58 7.60 -19.50 1.45
C SER A 58 6.85 -18.20 1.73
N GLU A 59 7.01 -17.63 2.92
CA GLU A 59 6.39 -16.35 3.28
C GLU A 59 7.01 -15.21 2.46
N ALA A 60 8.34 -15.17 2.35
CA ALA A 60 9.07 -14.19 1.56
C ALA A 60 8.62 -14.17 0.09
N TYR A 61 8.45 -15.36 -0.50
CA TYR A 61 7.97 -15.46 -1.88
C TYR A 61 6.49 -15.04 -2.01
N MET A 62 5.62 -15.57 -1.14
CA MET A 62 4.17 -15.32 -1.18
C MET A 62 3.84 -13.84 -0.99
N CYS A 63 4.54 -13.15 -0.09
CA CYS A 63 4.16 -11.82 0.36
C CYS A 63 5.02 -10.68 -0.20
N GLU A 64 6.15 -11.00 -0.84
CA GLU A 64 7.04 -10.00 -1.40
C GLU A 64 7.45 -10.35 -2.83
N THR A 65 8.33 -11.32 -3.04
CA THR A 65 8.92 -11.60 -4.35
C THR A 65 7.88 -11.94 -5.41
N GLY A 66 6.91 -12.80 -5.07
CA GLY A 66 5.86 -13.24 -5.98
C GLY A 66 4.91 -12.11 -6.37
N LEU A 67 4.62 -11.19 -5.46
CA LEU A 67 3.76 -10.03 -5.74
C LEU A 67 4.44 -9.05 -6.71
N VAL A 68 5.72 -8.72 -6.49
CA VAL A 68 6.48 -7.89 -7.43
C VAL A 68 6.55 -8.53 -8.82
N LEU A 69 6.80 -9.84 -8.92
CA LEU A 69 6.80 -10.55 -10.20
C LEU A 69 5.43 -10.52 -10.89
N SER A 70 4.35 -10.60 -10.09
CA SER A 70 2.97 -10.50 -10.58
C SER A 70 2.69 -9.11 -11.14
N GLU A 71 3.09 -8.04 -10.43
CA GLU A 71 2.90 -6.65 -10.85
C GLU A 71 3.70 -6.34 -12.11
N ILE A 72 4.97 -6.78 -12.20
CA ILE A 72 5.75 -6.66 -13.44
C ILE A 72 5.03 -7.36 -14.61
N THR A 73 4.51 -8.56 -14.37
CA THR A 73 3.79 -9.33 -15.41
C THR A 73 2.54 -8.60 -15.89
N TYR A 74 1.79 -8.01 -14.95
CA TYR A 74 0.63 -7.20 -15.25
C TYR A 74 1.02 -5.98 -16.10
N MET A 75 2.02 -5.22 -15.69
CA MET A 75 2.50 -4.05 -16.41
C MET A 75 3.00 -4.40 -17.82
N LEU A 76 3.80 -5.47 -17.98
CA LEU A 76 4.27 -5.92 -19.28
C LEU A 76 3.14 -6.23 -20.27
N LYS A 77 2.01 -6.76 -19.79
CA LYS A 77 0.82 -7.03 -20.60
C LYS A 77 0.07 -5.77 -21.03
N HIS A 78 0.08 -4.74 -20.20
CA HIS A 78 -0.84 -3.62 -20.35
C HIS A 78 -0.18 -2.28 -20.74
N ILE A 79 1.10 -2.08 -20.48
CA ILE A 79 1.82 -0.81 -20.68
C ILE A 79 1.63 -0.21 -22.09
N LYS A 80 1.66 -1.05 -23.13
CA LYS A 80 1.38 -0.61 -24.52
C LYS A 80 -0.01 0.02 -24.65
N LYS A 81 -1.03 -0.54 -23.99
CA LYS A 81 -2.41 -0.04 -23.99
C LYS A 81 -2.50 1.24 -23.18
N PHE A 82 -1.91 1.27 -21.99
CA PHE A 82 -1.96 2.41 -21.07
C PHE A 82 -1.24 3.65 -21.63
N SER A 83 -0.20 3.45 -22.43
CA SER A 83 0.58 4.54 -23.06
C SER A 83 -0.09 5.14 -24.30
N LYS A 84 -1.22 4.59 -24.77
CA LYS A 84 -1.94 5.13 -25.92
C LYS A 84 -2.96 6.19 -25.48
N PRO A 85 -3.26 7.19 -26.35
CA PRO A 85 -4.38 8.09 -26.10
C PRO A 85 -5.68 7.34 -25.86
N ARG A 86 -6.35 7.62 -24.76
CA ARG A 86 -7.67 7.06 -24.41
C ARG A 86 -8.77 7.96 -24.94
N ARG A 87 -9.47 7.52 -25.96
CA ARG A 87 -10.63 8.26 -26.50
C ARG A 87 -11.73 8.36 -25.44
N VAL A 88 -12.31 9.56 -25.36
CA VAL A 88 -13.48 9.87 -24.54
C VAL A 88 -14.58 10.45 -25.43
N ARG A 89 -15.81 10.49 -24.91
CA ARG A 89 -16.96 11.05 -25.63
C ARG A 89 -16.73 12.55 -25.85
N THR A 90 -16.92 12.99 -27.10
CA THR A 90 -16.90 14.41 -27.46
C THR A 90 -18.32 14.97 -27.42
N PRO A 91 -18.61 16.03 -26.64
CA PRO A 91 -19.91 16.66 -26.61
C PRO A 91 -20.33 17.20 -27.99
N LEU A 92 -21.63 17.23 -28.28
CA LEU A 92 -22.16 17.72 -29.55
C LEU A 92 -21.78 19.19 -29.83
N ALA A 93 -21.69 20.01 -28.80
CA ALA A 93 -21.23 21.42 -28.89
C ALA A 93 -19.79 21.55 -29.45
N GLN A 94 -19.01 20.47 -29.42
CA GLN A 94 -17.65 20.39 -29.97
C GLN A 94 -17.62 19.61 -31.30
N TYR A 95 -18.78 19.51 -31.99
CA TYR A 95 -18.91 18.75 -33.25
C TYR A 95 -17.81 19.09 -34.24
N ILE A 96 -17.40 18.19 -34.94
CA ILE A 96 -16.24 17.71 -35.68
C ILE A 96 -14.95 17.86 -34.85
N SER A 97 -14.93 17.19 -33.69
CA SER A 97 -13.71 17.05 -32.87
C SER A 97 -13.53 15.60 -32.42
N LYS A 98 -12.31 15.29 -31.94
CA LYS A 98 -12.00 14.07 -31.22
C LYS A 98 -11.44 14.45 -29.85
N SER A 99 -12.02 13.90 -28.80
CA SER A 99 -11.52 14.11 -27.43
C SER A 99 -10.78 12.89 -26.97
N PHE A 100 -9.63 13.08 -26.33
CA PHE A 100 -8.84 12.00 -25.75
C PHE A 100 -8.02 12.49 -24.56
N GLU A 101 -7.66 11.56 -23.71
CA GLU A 101 -6.70 11.75 -22.62
C GLU A 101 -5.39 11.03 -22.95
N LEU A 102 -4.28 11.67 -22.65
CA LEU A 102 -2.94 11.14 -22.84
C LEU A 102 -2.20 11.12 -21.51
N ALA A 103 -1.83 9.90 -21.04
CA ALA A 103 -0.99 9.74 -19.89
C ALA A 103 0.44 10.17 -20.20
N THR A 104 1.00 11.02 -19.36
CA THR A 104 2.39 11.48 -19.42
C THR A 104 3.05 11.33 -18.07
N PRO A 105 4.34 10.92 -17.99
CA PRO A 105 5.04 10.83 -16.71
C PRO A 105 5.14 12.20 -16.04
N TYR A 106 5.19 12.20 -14.70
CA TYR A 106 5.48 13.41 -13.93
C TYR A 106 6.92 13.89 -14.15
N GLY A 107 7.89 12.98 -14.05
CA GLY A 107 9.31 13.32 -14.17
C GLY A 107 10.20 12.49 -13.26
N VAL A 108 10.84 13.14 -12.29
CA VAL A 108 11.67 12.50 -11.26
C VAL A 108 10.82 12.23 -10.02
N VAL A 109 10.66 10.96 -9.70
CA VAL A 109 9.83 10.45 -8.58
C VAL A 109 10.71 10.03 -7.43
N LEU A 110 10.40 10.48 -6.22
CA LEU A 110 10.96 9.96 -4.98
C LEU A 110 10.03 8.85 -4.44
N VAL A 111 10.55 7.65 -4.26
CA VAL A 111 9.88 6.55 -3.55
C VAL A 111 10.55 6.37 -2.19
N MET A 112 9.79 6.48 -1.11
CA MET A 112 10.27 6.27 0.26
C MET A 112 9.59 5.03 0.82
N SER A 113 10.34 3.93 0.97
CA SER A 113 9.81 2.62 1.36
C SER A 113 10.06 2.29 2.83
N PRO A 114 9.14 1.54 3.47
CA PRO A 114 9.24 1.10 4.86
C PRO A 114 10.07 -0.18 4.99
N TRP A 115 10.13 -0.70 6.22
CA TRP A 115 10.94 -1.85 6.60
C TRP A 115 10.16 -3.17 6.71
N ASN A 116 8.83 -3.14 6.76
CA ASN A 116 8.02 -4.32 7.09
C ASN A 116 7.83 -5.30 5.91
N TYR A 117 7.76 -4.79 4.69
CA TYR A 117 7.83 -5.53 3.43
C TYR A 117 8.85 -4.83 2.52
N PRO A 118 10.14 -4.89 2.90
CA PRO A 118 11.14 -4.00 2.32
C PRO A 118 11.42 -4.27 0.84
N PHE A 119 11.24 -5.50 0.37
CA PHE A 119 11.40 -5.85 -1.03
C PHE A 119 10.18 -5.42 -1.86
N LEU A 120 8.97 -5.81 -1.44
CA LEU A 120 7.71 -5.48 -2.12
C LEU A 120 7.51 -3.97 -2.21
N LEU A 121 7.52 -3.29 -1.06
CA LEU A 121 7.18 -1.86 -0.97
C LEU A 121 8.29 -0.94 -1.50
N SER A 122 9.46 -1.48 -1.82
CA SER A 122 10.47 -0.78 -2.60
C SER A 122 10.25 -0.94 -4.10
N LEU A 123 9.96 -2.16 -4.57
CA LEU A 123 9.97 -2.46 -6.00
C LEU A 123 8.63 -2.25 -6.70
N ASP A 124 7.50 -2.50 -6.05
CA ASP A 124 6.18 -2.27 -6.66
C ASP A 124 5.99 -0.82 -7.13
N PRO A 125 6.23 0.22 -6.30
CA PRO A 125 6.15 1.59 -6.75
C PRO A 125 7.15 1.94 -7.87
N ILE A 126 8.34 1.29 -7.88
CA ILE A 126 9.31 1.44 -8.97
C ILE A 126 8.75 0.86 -10.26
N VAL A 127 8.19 -0.35 -10.21
CA VAL A 127 7.60 -1.02 -11.39
C VAL A 127 6.51 -0.15 -12.02
N GLU A 128 5.62 0.38 -11.22
CA GLU A 128 4.52 1.23 -11.66
C GLU A 128 5.01 2.58 -12.21
N SER A 129 5.95 3.21 -11.50
CA SER A 129 6.56 4.49 -11.87
C SER A 129 7.36 4.38 -13.17
N VAL A 130 8.16 3.31 -13.34
CA VAL A 130 8.87 2.99 -14.58
C VAL A 130 7.88 2.70 -15.71
N ALA A 131 6.80 1.94 -15.42
CA ALA A 131 5.74 1.67 -16.41
C ALA A 131 5.06 2.95 -16.89
N ALA A 132 4.88 3.95 -16.03
CA ALA A 132 4.35 5.27 -16.39
C ALA A 132 5.35 6.16 -17.16
N GLY A 133 6.66 5.85 -17.08
CA GLY A 133 7.71 6.55 -17.83
C GLY A 133 8.52 7.54 -17.00
N ASN A 134 8.46 7.47 -15.69
CA ASN A 134 9.23 8.31 -14.78
C ASN A 134 10.66 7.79 -14.59
N VAL A 135 11.48 8.64 -14.00
CA VAL A 135 12.80 8.34 -13.44
C VAL A 135 12.63 8.24 -11.93
N VAL A 136 13.29 7.30 -11.27
CA VAL A 136 13.00 6.99 -9.86
C VAL A 136 14.24 7.07 -8.98
N LEU A 137 14.11 7.80 -7.88
CA LEU A 137 15.01 7.73 -6.74
C LEU A 137 14.33 6.97 -5.61
N LEU A 138 14.85 5.80 -5.24
CA LEU A 138 14.39 5.02 -4.11
C LEU A 138 15.16 5.40 -2.85
N LYS A 139 14.44 5.65 -1.76
CA LYS A 139 14.97 5.74 -0.40
C LYS A 139 14.40 4.60 0.45
N THR A 140 15.24 3.66 0.84
CA THR A 140 14.85 2.53 1.68
C THR A 140 14.95 2.86 3.18
N SER A 141 14.24 2.11 4.01
CA SER A 141 14.36 2.23 5.47
C SER A 141 15.68 1.68 5.98
N GLU A 142 16.30 2.33 6.96
CA GLU A 142 17.51 1.87 7.64
C GLU A 142 17.32 0.59 8.45
N TYR A 143 16.08 0.23 8.79
CA TYR A 143 15.78 -0.92 9.66
C TYR A 143 15.85 -2.28 8.94
N SER A 144 15.92 -2.32 7.61
CA SER A 144 16.04 -3.55 6.82
C SER A 144 17.35 -3.62 6.01
N PRO A 145 18.53 -3.56 6.65
CA PRO A 145 19.80 -3.36 5.96
C PRO A 145 20.21 -4.54 5.05
N ASN A 146 19.80 -5.77 5.38
CA ASN A 146 20.15 -6.94 4.58
C ASN A 146 19.32 -6.99 3.29
N THR A 147 18.03 -6.79 3.37
CA THR A 147 17.15 -6.70 2.18
C THR A 147 17.52 -5.51 1.31
N ASN A 148 17.84 -4.36 1.89
CA ASN A 148 18.27 -3.17 1.17
C ASN A 148 19.51 -3.41 0.30
N LYS A 149 20.49 -4.18 0.77
CA LYS A 149 21.68 -4.56 -0.02
C LYS A 149 21.28 -5.35 -1.27
N VAL A 150 20.30 -6.25 -1.15
CA VAL A 150 19.81 -7.05 -2.28
C VAL A 150 19.02 -6.18 -3.26
N VAL A 151 18.13 -5.33 -2.75
CA VAL A 151 17.36 -4.36 -3.57
C VAL A 151 18.30 -3.46 -4.36
N LYS A 152 19.34 -2.89 -3.71
CA LYS A 152 20.35 -2.07 -4.37
C LYS A 152 21.04 -2.83 -5.49
N ARG A 153 21.55 -4.03 -5.20
CA ARG A 153 22.23 -4.88 -6.19
C ARG A 153 21.36 -5.14 -7.41
N ILE A 154 20.07 -5.49 -7.20
CA ILE A 154 19.12 -5.74 -8.29
C ILE A 154 18.92 -4.48 -9.13
N ILE A 155 18.73 -3.33 -8.49
CA ILE A 155 18.55 -2.05 -9.20
C ILE A 155 19.79 -1.69 -10.02
N GLU A 156 21.00 -1.77 -9.44
CA GLU A 156 22.27 -1.44 -10.11
C GLU A 156 22.59 -2.39 -11.27
N ASN A 157 22.20 -3.66 -11.17
CA ASN A 157 22.39 -4.64 -12.27
C ASN A 157 21.41 -4.42 -13.43
N VAL A 158 20.25 -3.81 -13.15
CA VAL A 158 19.17 -3.67 -14.14
C VAL A 158 19.18 -2.30 -14.79
N PHE A 159 19.27 -1.23 -14.01
CA PHE A 159 19.01 0.13 -14.46
C PHE A 159 20.29 0.97 -14.52
N PRO A 160 20.45 1.84 -15.51
CA PRO A 160 21.39 2.94 -15.44
C PRO A 160 21.12 3.78 -14.17
N LYS A 161 22.19 4.24 -13.52
CA LYS A 161 22.10 5.00 -12.25
C LYS A 161 21.26 6.28 -12.39
N GLU A 162 21.28 6.89 -13.58
CA GLU A 162 20.50 8.07 -13.92
C GLU A 162 19.02 7.77 -14.20
N TYR A 163 18.62 6.48 -14.34
CA TYR A 163 17.24 6.07 -14.58
C TYR A 163 16.54 5.63 -13.29
N VAL A 164 17.13 4.67 -12.57
CA VAL A 164 16.66 4.26 -11.26
C VAL A 164 17.85 4.09 -10.33
N SER A 165 17.81 4.71 -9.18
CA SER A 165 18.88 4.61 -8.19
C SER A 165 18.33 4.50 -6.76
N CYS A 166 19.22 4.09 -5.83
CA CYS A 166 18.92 3.93 -4.42
C CYS A 166 19.76 4.84 -3.54
N VAL A 167 19.14 5.42 -2.52
CA VAL A 167 19.82 6.08 -1.40
C VAL A 167 19.50 5.31 -0.13
N PHE A 168 20.55 4.99 0.63
CA PHE A 168 20.42 4.41 1.97
C PHE A 168 20.66 5.47 3.02
N GLY A 169 20.14 5.24 4.20
CA GLY A 169 20.33 6.09 5.34
C GLY A 169 19.08 6.21 6.22
N GLY A 170 19.16 7.03 7.23
CA GLY A 170 18.12 7.21 8.22
C GLY A 170 17.46 8.59 8.15
N TYR A 171 17.34 9.19 9.33
CA TYR A 171 16.68 10.49 9.50
C TYR A 171 17.35 11.62 8.69
N GLU A 172 18.68 11.67 8.67
CA GLU A 172 19.44 12.74 8.01
C GLU A 172 19.21 12.74 6.49
N GLU A 173 19.30 11.55 5.85
CA GLU A 173 19.04 11.41 4.42
C GLU A 173 17.59 11.70 4.07
N ASN A 174 16.63 11.29 4.90
CA ASN A 174 15.23 11.67 4.73
C ASN A 174 15.05 13.18 4.75
N ALA A 175 15.63 13.87 5.74
CA ALA A 175 15.54 15.31 5.87
C ALA A 175 16.18 16.04 4.67
N LEU A 176 17.33 15.56 4.18
CA LEU A 176 17.98 16.11 2.99
C LEU A 176 17.14 15.93 1.73
N LEU A 177 16.60 14.73 1.51
CA LEU A 177 15.76 14.45 0.34
C LEU A 177 14.49 15.29 0.34
N LEU A 178 13.85 15.45 1.49
CA LEU A 178 12.64 16.25 1.62
C LEU A 178 12.86 17.77 1.44
N GLN A 179 14.09 18.25 1.49
CA GLN A 179 14.46 19.62 1.11
C GLN A 179 14.61 19.81 -0.40
N LYS A 180 14.67 18.70 -1.18
CA LYS A 180 14.84 18.76 -2.63
C LYS A 180 13.48 18.74 -3.34
N LYS A 181 13.46 19.26 -4.56
CA LYS A 181 12.27 19.22 -5.40
C LYS A 181 12.22 17.90 -6.16
N PHE A 182 11.07 17.25 -6.09
CA PHE A 182 10.69 16.11 -6.93
C PHE A 182 9.39 16.44 -7.68
N ASP A 183 9.12 15.71 -8.75
CA ASP A 183 7.90 15.90 -9.52
C ASP A 183 6.75 15.04 -8.99
N TYR A 184 7.07 14.03 -8.17
CA TYR A 184 6.12 13.20 -7.42
C TYR A 184 6.81 12.56 -6.21
N ILE A 185 6.09 12.36 -5.10
CA ILE A 185 6.58 11.61 -3.95
C ILE A 185 5.59 10.49 -3.63
N PHE A 186 6.10 9.26 -3.56
CA PHE A 186 5.39 8.09 -3.08
C PHE A 186 6.00 7.66 -1.74
N PHE A 187 5.21 7.69 -0.69
CA PHE A 187 5.65 7.38 0.66
C PHE A 187 4.78 6.28 1.27
N THR A 188 5.42 5.27 1.85
CA THR A 188 4.77 4.26 2.69
C THR A 188 5.43 4.27 4.06
N GLY A 189 4.62 4.41 5.13
CA GLY A 189 5.15 4.41 6.48
C GLY A 189 4.16 4.92 7.54
N SER A 190 4.68 5.42 8.66
CA SER A 190 3.83 5.90 9.75
C SER A 190 3.15 7.23 9.43
N LYS A 191 1.96 7.46 9.99
CA LYS A 191 1.19 8.72 9.90
C LYS A 191 2.05 9.94 10.27
N LYS A 192 2.86 9.83 11.33
CA LYS A 192 3.74 10.93 11.77
C LYS A 192 4.74 11.35 10.67
N VAL A 193 5.40 10.39 10.04
CA VAL A 193 6.38 10.68 8.97
C VAL A 193 5.65 11.09 7.69
N GLY A 194 4.51 10.49 7.37
CA GLY A 194 3.68 10.88 6.22
C GLY A 194 3.27 12.35 6.27
N ASN A 195 2.91 12.87 7.45
CA ASN A 195 2.61 14.28 7.64
C ASN A 195 3.83 15.19 7.35
N ILE A 196 5.04 14.78 7.74
CA ILE A 196 6.28 15.51 7.44
C ILE A 196 6.52 15.53 5.92
N VAL A 197 6.35 14.39 5.25
CA VAL A 197 6.47 14.27 3.79
C VAL A 197 5.47 15.19 3.10
N TYR A 198 4.20 15.18 3.52
CA TYR A 198 3.14 15.99 2.95
C TYR A 198 3.40 17.49 3.11
N GLN A 199 3.82 17.92 4.31
CA GLN A 199 4.20 19.30 4.56
C GLN A 199 5.40 19.76 3.73
N SER A 200 6.37 18.86 3.50
CA SER A 200 7.50 19.17 2.64
C SER A 200 7.07 19.30 1.16
N ALA A 201 6.29 18.35 0.66
CA ALA A 201 5.80 18.34 -0.71
C ALA A 201 4.95 19.57 -1.05
N SER A 202 4.14 20.05 -0.09
CA SER A 202 3.27 21.22 -0.25
C SER A 202 4.03 22.49 -0.60
N LYS A 203 5.27 22.65 -0.13
CA LYS A 203 6.12 23.83 -0.41
C LYS A 203 6.43 24.00 -1.91
N SER A 204 6.41 22.92 -2.68
CA SER A 204 6.71 22.90 -4.12
C SER A 204 5.51 22.47 -4.96
N ASN A 205 4.31 22.36 -4.38
CA ASN A 205 3.12 21.80 -5.01
C ASN A 205 3.39 20.40 -5.63
N THR A 206 4.28 19.62 -5.01
CA THR A 206 4.59 18.27 -5.45
C THR A 206 3.43 17.34 -5.09
N PRO A 207 2.80 16.65 -6.04
CA PRO A 207 1.77 15.66 -5.75
C PRO A 207 2.36 14.48 -5.00
N VAL A 208 1.54 13.87 -4.11
CA VAL A 208 1.97 12.77 -3.24
C VAL A 208 0.97 11.62 -3.26
N THR A 209 1.48 10.41 -3.07
CA THR A 209 0.73 9.28 -2.54
C THR A 209 1.30 8.94 -1.18
N LEU A 210 0.43 8.79 -0.19
CA LEU A 210 0.77 8.44 1.19
C LEU A 210 0.04 7.14 1.54
N GLU A 211 0.79 6.07 1.69
CA GLU A 211 0.30 4.79 2.19
C GLU A 211 0.67 4.68 3.67
N LEU A 212 -0.32 4.88 4.52
CA LEU A 212 -0.13 4.95 5.96
C LEU A 212 -0.69 3.69 6.64
N GLY A 213 -0.80 3.69 7.93
CA GLY A 213 -1.38 2.59 8.69
C GLY A 213 -2.75 2.93 9.25
N GLY A 214 -3.08 2.24 10.30
CA GLY A 214 -4.31 2.45 11.05
C GLY A 214 -4.68 1.21 11.85
N LYS A 215 -5.61 1.35 12.79
CA LYS A 215 -6.13 0.22 13.57
C LYS A 215 -7.21 -0.49 12.77
N SER A 216 -6.83 -1.48 11.97
CA SER A 216 -7.73 -2.22 11.07
C SER A 216 -8.64 -3.17 11.86
N PRO A 217 -9.97 -2.89 11.97
CA PRO A 217 -10.91 -3.74 12.68
C PRO A 217 -11.19 -5.05 11.93
N CYS A 218 -11.42 -6.12 12.71
CA CYS A 218 -11.90 -7.39 12.22
C CYS A 218 -13.19 -7.77 12.93
N VAL A 219 -14.30 -7.81 12.20
CA VAL A 219 -15.63 -8.04 12.77
C VAL A 219 -16.05 -9.49 12.52
N ILE A 220 -16.33 -10.22 13.59
CA ILE A 220 -16.78 -11.62 13.56
C ILE A 220 -18.25 -11.69 13.97
N ASP A 221 -19.11 -11.82 12.98
CA ASP A 221 -20.57 -11.86 13.15
C ASP A 221 -21.04 -13.23 13.68
N ALA A 222 -22.15 -13.24 14.43
CA ALA A 222 -22.78 -14.43 14.98
C ALA A 222 -23.03 -15.54 13.92
N LYS A 223 -23.34 -15.12 12.69
CA LYS A 223 -23.59 -16.02 11.56
C LYS A 223 -22.38 -16.05 10.61
N CYS A 224 -21.32 -16.74 10.99
CA CYS A 224 -20.17 -16.95 10.13
C CYS A 224 -19.67 -18.41 10.16
N ASN A 225 -18.88 -18.81 9.20
CA ASN A 225 -18.12 -20.06 9.27
C ASN A 225 -16.93 -19.85 10.22
N LEU A 226 -17.18 -20.00 11.52
CA LEU A 226 -16.24 -19.62 12.58
C LEU A 226 -14.91 -20.39 12.50
N LYS A 227 -14.93 -21.67 12.11
CA LYS A 227 -13.72 -22.49 11.95
C LYS A 227 -12.83 -21.96 10.80
N LEU A 228 -13.45 -21.60 9.67
CA LEU A 228 -12.72 -21.02 8.55
C LEU A 228 -12.24 -19.60 8.87
N ALA A 229 -13.07 -18.81 9.57
CA ALA A 229 -12.71 -17.47 10.04
C ALA A 229 -11.44 -17.53 10.92
N ALA A 230 -11.42 -18.40 11.94
CA ALA A 230 -10.24 -18.57 12.81
C ALA A 230 -8.98 -18.91 12.01
N LYS A 231 -9.07 -19.83 11.03
CA LYS A 231 -7.95 -20.21 10.18
C LYS A 231 -7.38 -19.03 9.39
N ARG A 232 -8.26 -18.22 8.77
CA ARG A 232 -7.87 -17.05 7.95
C ARG A 232 -7.36 -15.90 8.81
N ILE A 233 -7.98 -15.67 9.96
CA ILE A 233 -7.57 -14.63 10.91
C ILE A 233 -6.18 -14.92 11.46
N VAL A 234 -5.90 -16.15 11.91
CA VAL A 234 -4.58 -16.53 12.43
C VAL A 234 -3.51 -16.34 11.35
N PHE A 235 -3.78 -16.78 10.11
CA PHE A 235 -2.89 -16.54 8.98
C PHE A 235 -2.63 -15.04 8.78
N GLY A 236 -3.69 -14.23 8.62
CA GLY A 236 -3.52 -12.80 8.31
C GLY A 236 -2.94 -11.97 9.46
N LYS A 237 -3.23 -12.35 10.72
CA LYS A 237 -2.67 -11.65 11.88
C LYS A 237 -1.23 -12.01 12.14
N LEU A 238 -0.82 -13.26 11.91
CA LEU A 238 0.53 -13.73 12.22
C LEU A 238 1.49 -13.67 11.03
N LEU A 239 0.99 -13.36 9.83
CA LEU A 239 1.86 -13.03 8.70
C LEU A 239 2.77 -11.87 9.08
N ASN A 240 4.08 -12.01 8.89
CA ASN A 240 5.08 -11.04 9.33
C ASN A 240 4.92 -10.62 10.82
N LEU A 241 4.41 -11.52 11.65
CA LEU A 241 4.08 -11.28 13.08
C LEU A 241 3.14 -10.07 13.28
N GLY A 242 2.23 -9.81 12.34
CA GLY A 242 1.32 -8.67 12.41
C GLY A 242 1.98 -7.31 12.12
N GLN A 243 3.24 -7.28 11.69
CA GLN A 243 3.94 -6.08 11.24
C GLN A 243 3.50 -5.68 9.83
N THR A 244 2.19 -5.49 9.66
CA THR A 244 1.51 -5.28 8.37
C THR A 244 0.46 -4.21 8.53
N CYS A 245 0.48 -3.19 7.70
CA CYS A 245 -0.44 -2.05 7.74
C CYS A 245 -1.93 -2.44 7.60
N VAL A 246 -2.20 -3.59 7.01
CA VAL A 246 -3.54 -4.17 6.86
C VAL A 246 -3.76 -5.41 7.74
N ALA A 247 -2.86 -5.73 8.69
CA ALA A 247 -3.13 -6.81 9.63
C ALA A 247 -4.40 -6.51 10.44
N PRO A 248 -5.26 -7.51 10.70
CA PRO A 248 -6.30 -7.34 11.70
C PRO A 248 -5.70 -6.84 13.00
N ASP A 249 -6.03 -5.61 13.40
CA ASP A 249 -5.39 -5.00 14.58
C ASP A 249 -6.11 -5.34 15.87
N TYR A 250 -7.45 -5.33 15.84
CA TYR A 250 -8.32 -5.76 16.93
C TYR A 250 -9.58 -6.44 16.42
N PHE A 251 -10.28 -7.18 17.30
CA PHE A 251 -11.34 -8.11 16.92
C PHE A 251 -12.63 -7.78 17.65
N PHE A 252 -13.63 -7.32 16.92
CA PHE A 252 -15.01 -7.29 17.39
C PHE A 252 -15.63 -8.67 17.23
N VAL A 253 -15.96 -9.31 18.33
CA VAL A 253 -16.56 -10.65 18.33
C VAL A 253 -17.96 -10.60 18.92
N HIS A 254 -18.96 -11.06 18.17
CA HIS A 254 -20.32 -11.11 18.67
C HIS A 254 -20.41 -11.97 19.94
N LYS A 255 -21.07 -11.47 20.98
CA LYS A 255 -21.11 -12.09 22.32
C LYS A 255 -21.47 -13.57 22.31
N SER A 256 -22.44 -13.99 21.46
CA SER A 256 -22.94 -15.37 21.41
C SER A 256 -21.91 -16.40 20.92
N ILE A 257 -20.80 -15.96 20.32
CA ILE A 257 -19.79 -16.85 19.74
C ILE A 257 -18.38 -16.62 20.30
N LYS A 258 -18.20 -15.67 21.23
CA LYS A 258 -16.89 -15.22 21.70
C LYS A 258 -16.03 -16.37 22.24
N ASN A 259 -16.53 -17.14 23.20
CA ASN A 259 -15.76 -18.23 23.79
C ASN A 259 -15.33 -19.28 22.74
N LYS A 260 -16.27 -19.66 21.86
CA LYS A 260 -16.00 -20.60 20.76
C LYS A 260 -14.97 -20.04 19.77
N PHE A 261 -15.00 -18.74 19.51
CA PHE A 261 -14.01 -18.06 18.67
C PHE A 261 -12.63 -18.13 19.29
N ILE A 262 -12.49 -17.81 20.58
CA ILE A 262 -11.24 -17.88 21.35
C ILE A 262 -10.63 -19.29 21.26
N ASP A 263 -11.43 -20.32 21.56
CA ASP A 263 -10.98 -21.73 21.50
C ASP A 263 -10.47 -22.10 20.09
N LEU A 264 -11.17 -21.66 19.05
CA LEU A 264 -10.78 -21.94 17.67
C LEU A 264 -9.51 -21.17 17.24
N ILE A 265 -9.34 -19.94 17.68
CA ILE A 265 -8.10 -19.18 17.44
C ILE A 265 -6.90 -19.88 18.10
N ILE A 266 -7.02 -20.27 19.37
CA ILE A 266 -5.96 -20.98 20.11
C ILE A 266 -5.62 -22.30 19.40
N LYS A 267 -6.64 -23.08 19.05
CA LYS A 267 -6.45 -24.35 18.32
C LYS A 267 -5.74 -24.12 16.98
N GLU A 268 -6.09 -23.08 16.28
CA GLU A 268 -5.51 -22.78 14.96
C GLU A 268 -4.06 -22.26 15.09
N ILE A 269 -3.74 -21.46 16.10
CA ILE A 269 -2.36 -21.05 16.38
C ILE A 269 -1.49 -22.29 16.64
N LYS A 270 -1.95 -23.21 17.51
CA LYS A 270 -1.25 -24.46 17.77
C LYS A 270 -1.07 -25.32 16.53
N ARG A 271 -2.10 -25.38 15.67
CA ARG A 271 -2.03 -26.13 14.42
C ARG A 271 -1.00 -25.56 13.44
N GLN A 272 -0.90 -24.22 13.32
CA GLN A 272 0.00 -23.57 12.35
C GLN A 272 1.44 -23.47 12.86
N PHE A 273 1.63 -23.25 14.16
CA PHE A 273 2.94 -22.91 14.73
C PHE A 273 3.42 -23.86 15.83
N GLY A 274 2.61 -24.85 16.23
CA GLY A 274 2.90 -25.75 17.34
C GLY A 274 2.51 -25.17 18.71
N ASP A 275 2.80 -25.93 19.78
CA ASP A 275 2.48 -25.51 21.15
C ASP A 275 3.35 -24.34 21.64
N ASN A 276 4.56 -24.20 21.11
CA ASN A 276 5.47 -23.09 21.37
C ASN A 276 5.82 -22.34 20.08
N PRO A 277 4.97 -21.37 19.63
CA PRO A 277 5.17 -20.65 18.39
C PRO A 277 6.52 -19.96 18.24
N ILE A 278 7.13 -19.43 19.31
CA ILE A 278 8.42 -18.74 19.25
C ILE A 278 9.59 -19.65 18.86
N GLU A 279 9.46 -20.96 19.05
CA GLU A 279 10.46 -21.96 18.62
C GLU A 279 10.23 -22.46 17.18
N ASN A 280 9.10 -22.12 16.58
CA ASN A 280 8.84 -22.52 15.20
C ASN A 280 9.77 -21.78 14.23
N ALA A 281 10.44 -22.52 13.35
CA ALA A 281 11.41 -21.97 12.40
C ALA A 281 10.78 -21.00 11.36
N SER A 282 9.47 -21.16 11.08
CA SER A 282 8.72 -20.27 10.18
C SER A 282 8.08 -19.08 10.90
N TYR A 283 8.21 -18.97 12.22
CA TYR A 283 7.73 -17.84 12.99
C TYR A 283 8.77 -16.73 12.98
N GLY A 284 8.49 -15.61 12.34
CA GLY A 284 9.42 -14.52 12.14
C GLY A 284 9.90 -13.83 13.42
N LYS A 285 10.38 -12.61 13.31
CA LYS A 285 10.81 -11.78 14.45
C LYS A 285 10.36 -10.33 14.29
N ILE A 286 10.31 -9.58 15.38
CA ILE A 286 10.12 -8.14 15.37
C ILE A 286 11.40 -7.48 14.83
N ILE A 287 11.24 -6.44 14.02
CA ILE A 287 12.32 -5.83 13.25
C ILE A 287 13.50 -5.35 14.10
N ASN A 288 13.23 -4.78 15.27
CA ASN A 288 14.27 -4.26 16.19
C ASN A 288 13.79 -4.19 17.63
N LEU A 289 14.74 -3.91 18.54
CA LEU A 289 14.50 -3.87 19.98
C LEU A 289 13.49 -2.77 20.39
N ASN A 290 13.50 -1.62 19.72
CA ASN A 290 12.58 -0.52 20.04
C ASN A 290 11.12 -0.92 19.75
N HIS A 291 10.85 -1.52 18.58
CA HIS A 291 9.53 -2.05 18.25
C HIS A 291 9.15 -3.22 19.15
N PHE A 292 10.09 -4.11 19.48
CA PHE A 292 9.85 -5.22 20.42
C PHE A 292 9.37 -4.69 21.78
N ARG A 293 10.09 -3.74 22.38
CA ARG A 293 9.74 -3.14 23.68
C ARG A 293 8.42 -2.39 23.61
N ARG A 294 8.19 -1.64 22.53
CA ARG A 294 6.90 -0.97 22.29
C ARG A 294 5.74 -1.96 22.30
N ILE A 295 5.81 -3.03 21.51
CA ILE A 295 4.74 -4.03 21.44
C ILE A 295 4.55 -4.74 22.78
N ASN A 296 5.64 -5.12 23.46
CA ASN A 296 5.57 -5.77 24.76
C ASN A 296 4.88 -4.88 25.82
N ASN A 297 5.09 -3.56 25.75
CA ASN A 297 4.44 -2.59 26.66
C ASN A 297 2.93 -2.43 26.43
N LEU A 298 2.41 -2.88 25.29
CA LEU A 298 0.98 -2.89 25.00
C LEU A 298 0.25 -4.08 25.65
N ILE A 299 1.00 -5.10 26.11
CA ILE A 299 0.43 -6.30 26.72
C ILE A 299 0.09 -6.04 28.18
N ASP A 300 -1.22 -5.96 28.48
CA ASP A 300 -1.68 -6.01 29.85
C ASP A 300 -1.81 -7.47 30.29
N LYS A 301 -0.91 -7.90 31.17
CA LYS A 301 -0.84 -9.29 31.62
C LYS A 301 -2.12 -9.77 32.33
N SER A 302 -2.89 -8.87 32.95
CA SER A 302 -4.14 -9.19 33.62
C SER A 302 -5.26 -9.59 32.67
N LYS A 303 -5.14 -9.19 31.38
CA LYS A 303 -6.12 -9.47 30.30
C LYS A 303 -5.66 -10.58 29.36
N VAL A 304 -4.44 -11.10 29.53
CA VAL A 304 -3.92 -12.20 28.69
C VAL A 304 -4.63 -13.51 29.05
N ILE A 305 -5.26 -14.11 28.06
CA ILE A 305 -5.94 -15.41 28.20
C ILE A 305 -5.20 -16.56 27.49
N TYR A 306 -4.25 -16.22 26.59
CA TYR A 306 -3.38 -17.20 25.91
C TYR A 306 -2.10 -16.53 25.41
N GLY A 307 -0.98 -17.25 25.49
CA GLY A 307 0.32 -16.80 24.97
C GLY A 307 1.01 -15.80 25.89
N GLY A 308 1.54 -14.71 25.31
CA GLY A 308 2.28 -13.69 26.04
C GLY A 308 3.75 -14.05 26.29
N ASN A 309 4.25 -15.15 25.73
CA ASN A 309 5.65 -15.54 25.79
C ASN A 309 6.51 -14.60 24.95
N ILE A 310 7.65 -14.20 25.47
CA ILE A 310 8.58 -13.29 24.79
C ILE A 310 10.02 -13.84 24.85
N ASP A 311 10.80 -13.52 23.83
CA ASP A 311 12.24 -13.71 23.80
C ASP A 311 12.90 -12.44 23.22
N GLU A 312 13.40 -11.59 24.12
CA GLU A 312 14.03 -10.31 23.73
C GLU A 312 15.33 -10.55 22.94
N SER A 313 16.07 -11.61 23.25
CA SER A 313 17.35 -11.90 22.59
C SER A 313 17.17 -12.26 21.12
N ARG A 314 16.05 -12.91 20.76
CA ARG A 314 15.65 -13.26 19.40
C ARG A 314 14.64 -12.32 18.81
N LEU A 315 14.22 -11.27 19.53
CA LEU A 315 13.18 -10.32 19.15
C LEU A 315 11.84 -11.00 18.82
N LYS A 316 11.48 -12.06 19.53
CA LYS A 316 10.24 -12.80 19.30
C LYS A 316 9.20 -12.53 20.38
N ILE A 317 7.98 -12.24 19.95
CA ILE A 317 6.79 -12.12 20.79
C ILE A 317 5.81 -13.18 20.30
N GLY A 318 5.37 -14.07 21.19
CA GLY A 318 4.39 -15.10 20.86
C GLY A 318 3.00 -14.52 20.60
N PRO A 319 2.13 -15.26 19.87
CA PRO A 319 0.75 -14.87 19.70
C PRO A 319 0.09 -14.64 21.06
N THR A 320 -0.46 -13.45 21.28
CA THR A 320 -0.98 -13.05 22.60
C THR A 320 -2.44 -12.65 22.45
N LEU A 321 -3.36 -13.45 23.02
CA LEU A 321 -4.77 -13.15 23.06
C LEU A 321 -5.10 -12.40 24.34
N MET A 322 -5.76 -11.26 24.20
CA MET A 322 -6.26 -10.44 25.33
C MET A 322 -7.78 -10.35 25.26
N ASP A 323 -8.47 -10.71 26.33
CA ASP A 323 -9.93 -10.55 26.47
C ASP A 323 -10.28 -9.38 27.39
N HIS A 324 -11.56 -9.01 27.45
CA HIS A 324 -12.06 -7.86 28.21
C HIS A 324 -11.34 -6.54 27.87
N VAL A 325 -10.95 -6.41 26.60
CA VAL A 325 -10.30 -5.19 26.12
C VAL A 325 -11.32 -4.09 25.88
N SER A 326 -11.00 -2.89 26.31
CA SER A 326 -11.76 -1.67 26.08
C SER A 326 -10.96 -0.67 25.24
N PHE A 327 -11.63 0.32 24.66
CA PHE A 327 -10.95 1.38 23.90
C PHE A 327 -10.04 2.28 24.76
N ASP A 328 -10.13 2.17 26.11
CA ASP A 328 -9.25 2.89 27.03
C ASP A 328 -7.91 2.19 27.28
N ASP A 329 -7.81 0.93 26.95
CA ASP A 329 -6.60 0.15 27.14
C ASP A 329 -5.46 0.62 26.24
N LYS A 330 -4.21 0.48 26.71
CA LYS A 330 -3.00 0.89 25.97
C LYS A 330 -2.94 0.27 24.58
N VAL A 331 -3.31 -1.01 24.44
CA VAL A 331 -3.31 -1.75 23.18
C VAL A 331 -4.26 -1.16 22.14
N MET A 332 -5.22 -0.33 22.56
CA MET A 332 -6.19 0.35 21.68
C MET A 332 -5.78 1.80 21.33
N LYS A 333 -4.76 2.39 21.96
CA LYS A 333 -4.39 3.79 21.74
C LYS A 333 -3.50 4.02 20.52
N GLU A 334 -2.86 2.98 19.99
CA GLU A 334 -2.02 3.04 18.79
C GLU A 334 -2.17 1.78 17.94
N GLU A 335 -1.71 1.81 16.69
CA GLU A 335 -1.59 0.63 15.84
C GLU A 335 -0.61 -0.36 16.46
N ILE A 336 -1.03 -1.62 16.65
CA ILE A 336 -0.24 -2.62 17.36
C ILE A 336 1.02 -3.00 16.58
N PHE A 337 0.87 -3.29 15.28
CA PHE A 337 1.95 -3.72 14.41
C PHE A 337 2.75 -4.90 15.01
N GLY A 338 2.02 -5.89 15.54
CA GLY A 338 2.56 -7.02 16.28
C GLY A 338 1.54 -8.13 16.50
N PRO A 339 1.95 -9.27 17.12
CA PRO A 339 1.15 -10.50 17.21
C PRO A 339 0.17 -10.50 18.40
N ILE A 340 -0.46 -9.39 18.71
CA ILE A 340 -1.45 -9.28 19.80
C ILE A 340 -2.85 -9.30 19.21
N PHE A 341 -3.76 -10.05 19.83
CA PHE A 341 -5.16 -10.21 19.46
C PHE A 341 -6.08 -9.62 20.53
N PRO A 342 -6.33 -8.30 20.54
CA PRO A 342 -7.31 -7.70 21.45
C PRO A 342 -8.72 -8.08 21.04
N ILE A 343 -9.49 -8.67 21.95
CA ILE A 343 -10.87 -9.11 21.70
C ILE A 343 -11.82 -8.18 22.45
N ILE A 344 -12.74 -7.60 21.67
CA ILE A 344 -13.81 -6.73 22.14
C ILE A 344 -15.14 -7.40 21.83
N GLU A 345 -15.96 -7.61 22.85
CA GLU A 345 -17.30 -8.16 22.69
C GLU A 345 -18.26 -7.11 22.16
N TYR A 346 -19.19 -7.50 21.28
CA TYR A 346 -20.27 -6.62 20.81
C TYR A 346 -21.60 -7.36 20.69
N GLU A 347 -22.70 -6.61 20.74
CA GLU A 347 -24.06 -7.11 20.52
C GLU A 347 -24.69 -6.54 19.25
N SER A 348 -24.46 -5.28 18.96
CA SER A 348 -25.03 -4.57 17.82
C SER A 348 -23.96 -4.17 16.79
N LEU A 349 -24.24 -4.44 15.51
CA LEU A 349 -23.35 -3.99 14.42
C LEU A 349 -23.34 -2.46 14.31
N ASP A 350 -24.40 -1.77 14.73
CA ASP A 350 -24.44 -0.30 14.76
C ASP A 350 -23.41 0.27 15.74
N GLU A 351 -23.27 -0.36 16.90
CA GLU A 351 -22.23 -0.01 17.87
C GLU A 351 -20.82 -0.18 17.26
N VAL A 352 -20.58 -1.29 16.56
CA VAL A 352 -19.29 -1.55 15.90
C VAL A 352 -18.99 -0.49 14.86
N ILE A 353 -19.95 -0.17 13.99
CA ILE A 353 -19.82 0.85 12.95
C ILE A 353 -19.56 2.22 13.58
N GLY A 354 -20.32 2.57 14.62
CA GLY A 354 -20.10 3.81 15.36
C GLY A 354 -18.68 3.92 15.89
N LYS A 355 -18.17 2.86 16.53
CA LYS A 355 -16.80 2.83 17.07
C LYS A 355 -15.71 2.90 15.98
N ILE A 356 -15.92 2.30 14.83
CA ILE A 356 -14.98 2.41 13.69
C ILE A 356 -14.94 3.86 13.20
N ASN A 357 -16.09 4.50 13.05
CA ASN A 357 -16.20 5.86 12.51
C ASN A 357 -15.81 6.97 13.51
N GLU A 358 -15.81 6.69 14.82
CA GLU A 358 -15.30 7.61 15.85
C GLU A 358 -13.78 7.73 15.87
N GLY A 359 -13.07 6.71 15.40
CA GLY A 359 -11.60 6.65 15.39
C GLY A 359 -10.97 7.24 14.13
N ASP A 360 -9.63 7.19 14.08
CA ASP A 360 -8.89 7.43 12.84
C ASP A 360 -9.31 6.40 11.78
N THR A 361 -9.58 6.85 10.56
CA THR A 361 -10.01 5.99 9.45
C THR A 361 -8.95 4.93 9.15
N PRO A 362 -9.24 3.61 9.32
CA PRO A 362 -8.25 2.55 9.13
C PRO A 362 -7.98 2.30 7.65
N LEU A 363 -6.77 1.79 7.36
CA LEU A 363 -6.41 1.36 6.01
C LEU A 363 -7.23 0.15 5.56
N ALA A 364 -7.56 -0.77 6.48
CA ALA A 364 -8.37 -1.94 6.15
C ALA A 364 -9.47 -2.22 7.19
N CYS A 365 -10.55 -2.90 6.73
CA CYS A 365 -11.61 -3.43 7.57
C CYS A 365 -12.04 -4.82 7.07
N TYR A 366 -12.36 -5.73 8.00
CA TYR A 366 -12.72 -7.10 7.68
C TYR A 366 -14.03 -7.50 8.34
N ILE A 367 -14.86 -8.26 7.61
CA ILE A 367 -16.07 -8.86 8.16
C ILE A 367 -16.16 -10.34 7.81
N TYR A 368 -16.35 -11.16 8.83
CA TYR A 368 -16.69 -12.58 8.72
C TYR A 368 -18.15 -12.79 9.02
N SER A 369 -18.96 -13.00 8.00
CA SER A 369 -20.40 -13.17 8.09
C SER A 369 -20.98 -13.95 6.90
N SER A 370 -22.08 -14.64 7.10
CA SER A 370 -22.96 -15.16 6.04
C SER A 370 -24.23 -14.32 5.86
N ASN A 371 -24.43 -13.32 6.71
CA ASN A 371 -25.57 -12.41 6.65
C ASN A 371 -25.29 -11.25 5.69
N LYS A 372 -25.83 -11.31 4.48
CA LYS A 372 -25.66 -10.29 3.45
C LYS A 372 -26.07 -8.88 3.90
N ARG A 373 -27.10 -8.76 4.76
CA ARG A 373 -27.53 -7.46 5.29
C ARG A 373 -26.43 -6.83 6.16
N ASN A 374 -25.85 -7.62 7.08
CA ASN A 374 -24.77 -7.15 7.94
C ASN A 374 -23.51 -6.81 7.14
N ILE A 375 -23.17 -7.64 6.13
CA ILE A 375 -22.05 -7.37 5.23
C ILE A 375 -22.27 -6.03 4.52
N ASN A 376 -23.40 -5.86 3.84
CA ASN A 376 -23.69 -4.63 3.10
C ASN A 376 -23.70 -3.41 4.02
N LYS A 377 -24.29 -3.55 5.22
CA LYS A 377 -24.32 -2.47 6.20
C LYS A 377 -22.93 -2.02 6.60
N LEU A 378 -22.04 -2.95 7.02
CA LEU A 378 -20.68 -2.59 7.38
C LEU A 378 -19.92 -1.96 6.21
N VAL A 379 -20.00 -2.57 5.03
CA VAL A 379 -19.25 -2.09 3.85
C VAL A 379 -19.70 -0.71 3.38
N THR A 380 -20.98 -0.35 3.60
CA THR A 380 -21.52 0.96 3.18
C THR A 380 -21.43 2.04 4.24
N GLU A 381 -21.49 1.69 5.51
CA GLU A 381 -21.62 2.67 6.59
C GLU A 381 -20.33 2.89 7.39
N ALA A 382 -19.41 1.92 7.40
CA ALA A 382 -18.13 2.09 8.06
C ALA A 382 -17.09 2.73 7.10
N GLU A 383 -16.27 3.63 7.65
CA GLU A 383 -15.20 4.32 6.92
C GLU A 383 -13.89 3.52 6.99
N PHE A 384 -13.34 3.11 5.83
CA PHE A 384 -12.05 2.41 5.73
C PHE A 384 -11.51 2.45 4.30
N GLY A 385 -10.21 2.26 4.11
CA GLY A 385 -9.57 2.28 2.79
C GLY A 385 -9.97 1.11 1.89
N GLY A 386 -9.83 -0.12 2.37
CA GLY A 386 -10.17 -1.35 1.65
C GLY A 386 -10.44 -2.50 2.60
N GLY A 387 -10.72 -3.71 2.10
CA GLY A 387 -10.98 -4.82 3.01
C GLY A 387 -11.39 -6.13 2.34
N CYS A 388 -11.76 -7.10 3.17
CA CYS A 388 -12.23 -8.39 2.70
C CYS A 388 -13.51 -8.82 3.42
N ILE A 389 -14.37 -9.53 2.69
CA ILE A 389 -15.50 -10.26 3.23
C ILE A 389 -15.08 -11.72 3.37
N ASN A 390 -15.20 -12.28 4.58
CA ASN A 390 -14.84 -13.67 4.92
C ASN A 390 -13.34 -14.02 4.66
N ASP A 391 -12.48 -13.02 4.58
CA ASP A 391 -11.02 -13.17 4.54
C ASP A 391 -10.38 -11.92 5.16
N CYS A 392 -9.04 -11.87 5.20
CA CYS A 392 -8.29 -10.68 5.56
C CYS A 392 -7.02 -10.56 4.71
N ILE A 393 -6.46 -9.37 4.64
CA ILE A 393 -5.25 -8.95 3.93
C ILE A 393 -5.20 -9.16 2.41
N ILE A 394 -5.83 -10.19 1.85
CA ILE A 394 -5.65 -10.62 0.45
C ILE A 394 -6.07 -9.59 -0.60
N HIS A 395 -6.87 -8.57 -0.25
CA HIS A 395 -7.26 -7.50 -1.17
C HIS A 395 -6.07 -6.69 -1.70
N LEU A 396 -4.95 -6.62 -0.93
CA LEU A 396 -3.73 -5.95 -1.35
C LEU A 396 -2.98 -6.69 -2.47
N ALA A 397 -3.21 -8.00 -2.63
CA ALA A 397 -2.45 -8.82 -3.59
C ALA A 397 -2.99 -8.78 -5.03
N SER A 398 -3.96 -7.91 -5.32
CA SER A 398 -4.64 -7.85 -6.61
C SER A 398 -4.23 -6.63 -7.43
N SER A 399 -3.54 -6.84 -8.55
CA SER A 399 -3.29 -5.78 -9.55
C SER A 399 -4.57 -5.24 -10.23
N TYR A 400 -5.75 -5.79 -9.92
CA TYR A 400 -7.03 -5.33 -10.46
C TYR A 400 -7.85 -4.49 -9.48
N LEU A 401 -7.43 -4.42 -8.23
CA LEU A 401 -8.05 -3.59 -7.19
C LEU A 401 -7.14 -2.40 -6.86
N ARG A 402 -7.76 -1.29 -6.53
CA ARG A 402 -7.03 -0.18 -5.93
C ARG A 402 -6.62 -0.55 -4.52
N PHE A 403 -5.39 -0.25 -4.16
CA PHE A 403 -4.92 -0.31 -2.80
C PHE A 403 -4.52 1.09 -2.35
N GLY A 404 -5.03 1.52 -1.21
CA GLY A 404 -4.76 2.83 -0.62
C GLY A 404 -5.79 3.20 0.44
N GLY A 405 -5.36 4.08 1.33
CA GLY A 405 -6.20 4.64 2.38
C GLY A 405 -6.85 5.97 1.97
N PHE A 406 -7.62 6.52 2.88
CA PHE A 406 -8.11 7.89 2.76
C PHE A 406 -8.20 8.53 4.16
N LYS A 407 -8.29 9.84 4.24
CA LYS A 407 -8.18 10.60 5.49
C LYS A 407 -6.89 10.24 6.23
N GLU A 408 -6.97 9.70 7.45
CA GLU A 408 -5.84 9.39 8.31
C GLU A 408 -5.00 8.21 7.84
N SER A 409 -5.56 7.31 7.03
CA SER A 409 -4.85 6.13 6.51
C SER A 409 -4.12 6.34 5.20
N GLY A 410 -4.32 7.48 4.52
CA GLY A 410 -3.54 7.77 3.32
C GLY A 410 -4.15 8.75 2.34
N ILE A 411 -3.39 9.00 1.27
CA ILE A 411 -3.76 9.84 0.13
C ILE A 411 -3.37 9.11 -1.15
N GLY A 412 -4.32 8.92 -2.05
CA GLY A 412 -4.08 8.21 -3.30
C GLY A 412 -4.29 6.71 -3.22
N SER A 413 -3.87 6.00 -4.25
CA SER A 413 -3.96 4.54 -4.33
C SER A 413 -3.07 4.03 -5.46
N TYR A 414 -2.68 2.76 -5.42
CA TYR A 414 -1.82 2.15 -6.43
C TYR A 414 -2.23 0.71 -6.75
N HIS A 415 -1.40 -0.09 -7.35
CA HIS A 415 -1.56 -1.40 -7.97
C HIS A 415 -2.19 -1.38 -9.37
N GLY A 416 -1.55 -2.08 -10.27
CA GLY A 416 -2.01 -2.30 -11.63
C GLY A 416 -2.27 -1.01 -12.40
N PHE A 417 -3.44 -0.92 -13.04
CA PHE A 417 -3.80 0.30 -13.79
C PHE A 417 -3.82 1.55 -12.92
N ASN A 418 -4.24 1.42 -11.66
CA ASN A 418 -4.26 2.55 -10.74
C ASN A 418 -2.85 3.06 -10.42
N GLY A 419 -1.88 2.15 -10.25
CA GLY A 419 -0.49 2.53 -10.07
C GLY A 419 0.06 3.28 -11.30
N PHE A 420 -0.21 2.77 -12.51
CA PHE A 420 0.12 3.51 -13.72
C PHE A 420 -0.52 4.90 -13.75
N GLN A 421 -1.79 5.03 -13.32
CA GLN A 421 -2.48 6.33 -13.25
C GLN A 421 -1.86 7.25 -12.19
N THR A 422 -1.55 6.72 -11.02
CA THR A 422 -0.95 7.45 -9.90
C THR A 422 0.38 8.10 -10.28
N PHE A 423 1.19 7.43 -11.07
CA PHE A 423 2.46 7.95 -11.58
C PHE A 423 2.37 8.67 -12.93
N SER A 424 1.15 9.00 -13.39
CA SER A 424 0.91 9.68 -14.66
C SER A 424 0.07 10.95 -14.49
N HIS A 425 0.45 12.02 -15.17
CA HIS A 425 -0.43 13.16 -15.42
C HIS A 425 -1.22 12.95 -16.71
N TYR A 426 -2.53 13.16 -16.67
CA TYR A 426 -3.41 13.01 -17.84
C TYR A 426 -3.67 14.35 -18.49
N LYS A 427 -3.17 14.51 -19.74
CA LYS A 427 -3.46 15.66 -20.58
C LYS A 427 -4.78 15.45 -21.31
N SER A 428 -5.75 16.34 -21.11
CA SER A 428 -7.02 16.33 -21.83
C SER A 428 -6.90 17.14 -23.12
N ILE A 429 -7.10 16.49 -24.26
CA ILE A 429 -6.91 17.08 -25.58
C ILE A 429 -8.20 17.00 -26.40
N VAL A 430 -8.56 18.13 -27.03
CA VAL A 430 -9.59 18.19 -28.05
C VAL A 430 -8.91 18.49 -29.39
N ASP A 431 -8.92 17.51 -30.29
CA ASP A 431 -8.46 17.65 -31.70
C ASP A 431 -9.63 18.15 -32.53
N LYS A 432 -9.74 19.47 -32.74
CA LYS A 432 -10.77 20.13 -33.53
C LYS A 432 -10.35 20.18 -34.99
N LYS A 433 -11.25 19.72 -35.89
CA LYS A 433 -11.02 19.87 -37.32
C LYS A 433 -11.17 21.33 -37.74
N THR A 434 -10.39 21.74 -38.75
CA THR A 434 -10.38 23.12 -39.28
C THR A 434 -11.33 23.34 -40.45
N ILE A 435 -12.07 22.31 -40.88
CA ILE A 435 -12.96 22.33 -42.03
C ILE A 435 -14.22 23.14 -41.76
N ILE A 436 -14.75 23.07 -40.55
CA ILE A 436 -15.99 23.75 -40.14
C ILE A 436 -15.75 24.43 -38.80
N ASP A 437 -16.21 25.66 -38.68
CA ASP A 437 -16.30 26.36 -37.42
C ASP A 437 -17.75 26.74 -37.10
N LEU A 438 -18.04 26.99 -35.84
CA LEU A 438 -19.37 27.35 -35.36
C LEU A 438 -19.44 28.86 -35.10
N PRO A 439 -20.00 29.67 -36.02
CA PRO A 439 -19.99 31.13 -35.93
C PRO A 439 -20.63 31.66 -34.63
N MET A 440 -21.55 30.88 -34.04
CA MET A 440 -22.27 31.25 -32.82
C MET A 440 -21.39 31.37 -31.57
N ARG A 441 -20.17 30.89 -31.61
CA ARG A 441 -19.21 31.00 -30.50
C ARG A 441 -18.48 32.33 -30.41
N TYR A 442 -18.56 33.14 -31.48
CA TYR A 442 -17.85 34.40 -31.60
C TYR A 442 -18.79 35.63 -31.47
N GLN A 443 -18.23 36.72 -30.99
CA GLN A 443 -18.91 38.00 -30.97
C GLN A 443 -19.00 38.61 -32.39
N PRO A 444 -20.04 39.46 -32.66
CA PRO A 444 -21.13 39.86 -31.77
C PRO A 444 -22.21 38.75 -31.63
N TYR A 445 -22.65 38.52 -30.37
CA TYR A 445 -23.70 37.55 -30.09
C TYR A 445 -25.05 38.00 -30.61
N LYS A 446 -25.72 37.16 -31.39
CA LYS A 446 -27.09 37.43 -31.95
C LYS A 446 -28.10 36.55 -31.20
N LYS A 447 -29.34 37.01 -31.03
CA LYS A 447 -30.43 36.29 -30.38
C LYS A 447 -30.63 34.84 -30.90
N LEU A 448 -30.43 34.66 -32.25
CA LEU A 448 -30.51 33.32 -32.84
C LEU A 448 -29.38 32.42 -32.37
N ASN A 449 -28.16 32.94 -32.22
CA ASN A 449 -27.00 32.22 -31.71
C ASN A 449 -27.22 31.77 -30.28
N ASP A 450 -27.84 32.60 -29.43
CA ASP A 450 -28.15 32.26 -28.03
C ASP A 450 -29.11 31.07 -27.94
N LYS A 451 -30.12 30.99 -28.82
CA LYS A 451 -31.04 29.85 -28.88
C LYS A 451 -30.30 28.55 -29.24
N LEU A 452 -29.40 28.61 -30.25
CA LEU A 452 -28.60 27.45 -30.67
C LEU A 452 -27.62 27.02 -29.58
N VAL A 453 -26.94 27.96 -28.94
CA VAL A 453 -26.03 27.66 -27.80
C VAL A 453 -26.79 26.95 -26.68
N ARG A 454 -27.98 27.45 -26.30
CA ARG A 454 -28.84 26.82 -25.29
C ARG A 454 -29.32 25.43 -25.70
N LEU A 455 -29.52 25.15 -26.99
CA LEU A 455 -29.91 23.83 -27.48
C LEU A 455 -28.76 22.83 -27.40
N PHE A 456 -27.52 23.25 -27.69
CA PHE A 456 -26.34 22.37 -27.69
C PHE A 456 -25.70 22.16 -26.32
N LEU A 457 -25.99 23.02 -25.35
CA LEU A 457 -25.46 22.96 -23.98
C LEU A 457 -26.46 22.42 -22.93
N LYS A 458 -27.50 21.74 -23.39
CA LYS A 458 -28.45 21.04 -22.49
C LYS A 458 -27.92 19.71 -21.99
#